data_f8dc2a8ea0eaf15762beacd44295a1fc
#
_entry.id   f8dc2a8ea0eaf15762beacd44295a1fc
#
_cell.length_a   1.000
_cell.length_b   1.000
_cell.length_c   1.000
_cell.angle_alpha   90.00
_cell.angle_beta   90.00
_cell.angle_gamma   90.00
#
_symmetry.space_group_name_H-M   'P 1'
#
loop_
_entity.id
_entity.type
_entity.pdbx_description
1 polymer ?
#
loop_
_entity_poly.entity_id
_entity_poly.type
_entity_poly.pdbx_seq_one_letter_code
_entity_poly.pdbx_strand_id
1 'polypeptide(L)'
;GPHTISVPRVRPADDIDPDTFDNGVPDEVFKRIIAILRIAVPYTGIIMSTRESKAMRGEAVKIGVSQISGGSRTSVGGYVEEEAEDDNSAQFDVNDTRTLNEVVDWLLDLGHVPSFCTACYREGRTGDRFMSLVKSGQIANICQPNALMTLKEYLEDYATEETKEKGLKVIQDRL
;
A
#
# COMPACT_ATOMS: atom_id res chain seq x y z
N GLY A 1 -7.83 -8.17 17.87
CA GLY A 1 -7.92 -6.88 17.18
C GLY A 1 -7.84 -7.01 15.66
N PRO A 2 -8.05 -5.93 14.90
CA PRO A 2 -8.02 -5.99 13.45
C PRO A 2 -6.60 -6.32 12.93
N HIS A 3 -6.53 -7.10 11.88
CA HIS A 3 -5.28 -7.41 11.18
C HIS A 3 -4.76 -6.20 10.38
N THR A 4 -5.68 -5.45 9.77
CA THR A 4 -5.38 -4.28 8.94
C THR A 4 -6.45 -3.21 9.13
N ILE A 5 -6.04 -1.95 9.14
CA ILE A 5 -6.90 -0.77 9.17
C ILE A 5 -6.72 -0.01 7.86
N SER A 6 -7.83 0.31 7.20
CA SER A 6 -7.85 1.23 6.07
C SER A 6 -8.17 2.64 6.57
N VAL A 7 -7.46 3.63 6.05
CA VAL A 7 -7.61 5.05 6.42
C VAL A 7 -7.96 5.91 5.21
N PRO A 8 -9.15 5.75 4.61
CA PRO A 8 -9.55 6.57 3.47
C PRO A 8 -10.06 7.94 3.93
N ARG A 9 -9.79 8.97 3.12
CA ARG A 9 -10.51 10.26 3.18
C ARG A 9 -11.53 10.34 2.07
N VAL A 10 -12.52 11.23 2.22
CA VAL A 10 -13.43 11.58 1.13
C VAL A 10 -12.63 12.24 0.01
N ARG A 11 -12.87 11.82 -1.20
CA ARG A 11 -12.26 12.35 -2.43
C ARG A 11 -13.34 12.66 -3.44
N PRO A 12 -13.08 13.56 -4.39
CA PRO A 12 -13.99 13.82 -5.48
C PRO A 12 -14.44 12.53 -6.16
N ALA A 13 -15.67 12.51 -6.61
CA ALA A 13 -16.25 11.56 -7.53
C ALA A 13 -17.28 12.34 -8.36
N ASP A 14 -17.79 11.74 -9.44
CA ASP A 14 -18.66 12.44 -10.39
C ASP A 14 -19.82 13.21 -9.74
N ASP A 15 -20.40 12.64 -8.66
CA ASP A 15 -21.54 13.23 -7.93
C ASP A 15 -21.15 13.72 -6.52
N ILE A 16 -19.85 13.78 -6.19
CA ILE A 16 -19.38 14.14 -4.84
C ILE A 16 -18.33 15.24 -4.92
N ASP A 17 -18.70 16.42 -4.44
CA ASP A 17 -17.77 17.51 -4.17
C ASP A 17 -17.34 17.47 -2.70
N PRO A 18 -16.05 17.17 -2.41
CA PRO A 18 -15.55 17.11 -1.03
C PRO A 18 -15.69 18.41 -0.27
N ASP A 19 -15.73 19.56 -0.95
CA ASP A 19 -15.84 20.87 -0.34
C ASP A 19 -17.24 21.14 0.22
N THR A 20 -18.24 20.29 -0.13
CA THR A 20 -19.58 20.32 0.47
C THR A 20 -19.67 19.67 1.86
N PHE A 21 -18.60 19.01 2.32
CA PHE A 21 -18.56 18.38 3.64
C PHE A 21 -17.87 19.26 4.66
N ASP A 22 -18.58 19.67 5.70
CA ASP A 22 -18.06 20.51 6.80
C ASP A 22 -16.90 19.85 7.59
N ASN A 23 -16.72 18.54 7.47
CA ASN A 23 -15.74 17.75 8.20
C ASN A 23 -14.59 17.22 7.34
N GLY A 24 -14.15 17.99 6.35
CA GLY A 24 -12.95 17.68 5.57
C GLY A 24 -11.72 17.49 6.48
N VAL A 25 -10.89 16.49 6.18
CA VAL A 25 -9.68 16.18 6.97
C VAL A 25 -8.45 16.72 6.25
N PRO A 26 -7.86 17.86 6.72
CA PRO A 26 -6.63 18.40 6.15
C PRO A 26 -5.44 17.44 6.29
N ASP A 27 -4.44 17.60 5.45
CA ASP A 27 -3.26 16.73 5.39
C ASP A 27 -2.55 16.59 6.75
N GLU A 28 -2.40 17.70 7.48
CA GLU A 28 -1.75 17.67 8.80
C GLU A 28 -2.54 16.88 9.85
N VAL A 29 -3.86 17.01 9.84
CA VAL A 29 -4.74 16.23 10.71
C VAL A 29 -4.70 14.75 10.31
N PHE A 30 -4.71 14.46 9.02
CA PHE A 30 -4.64 13.11 8.50
C PHE A 30 -3.34 12.39 8.90
N LYS A 31 -2.20 13.07 8.77
CA LYS A 31 -0.91 12.56 9.24
C LYS A 31 -0.93 12.25 10.74
N ARG A 32 -1.51 13.14 11.54
CA ARG A 32 -1.66 12.91 13.00
C ARG A 32 -2.53 11.70 13.31
N ILE A 33 -3.63 11.50 12.59
CA ILE A 33 -4.50 10.32 12.74
C ILE A 33 -3.69 9.04 12.47
N ILE A 34 -2.92 8.99 11.40
CA ILE A 34 -2.06 7.83 11.06
C ILE A 34 -1.03 7.58 12.18
N ALA A 35 -0.36 8.62 12.65
CA ALA A 35 0.62 8.51 13.73
C ALA A 35 -0.01 8.00 15.03
N ILE A 36 -1.19 8.52 15.41
CA ILE A 36 -1.93 8.08 16.58
C ILE A 36 -2.34 6.60 16.45
N LEU A 37 -2.87 6.20 15.28
CA LEU A 37 -3.23 4.81 15.01
C LEU A 37 -2.01 3.90 15.12
N ARG A 38 -0.85 4.31 14.59
CA ARG A 38 0.38 3.53 14.69
C ARG A 38 0.84 3.34 16.13
N ILE A 39 0.70 4.34 16.97
CA ILE A 39 1.05 4.26 18.40
C ILE A 39 0.02 3.41 19.15
N ALA A 40 -1.27 3.61 18.89
CA ALA A 40 -2.36 2.93 19.60
C ALA A 40 -2.43 1.44 19.26
N VAL A 41 -2.13 1.06 18.00
CA VAL A 41 -2.20 -0.32 17.51
C VAL A 41 -0.93 -0.69 16.75
N PRO A 42 0.22 -0.79 17.44
CA PRO A 42 1.55 -0.87 16.82
C PRO A 42 1.76 -2.10 15.93
N TYR A 43 1.00 -3.15 16.14
CA TYR A 43 1.13 -4.41 15.40
C TYR A 43 0.13 -4.56 14.24
N THR A 44 -0.83 -3.64 14.10
CA THR A 44 -1.84 -3.70 13.05
C THR A 44 -1.31 -3.10 11.77
N GLY A 45 -1.57 -3.74 10.62
CA GLY A 45 -1.29 -3.15 9.32
C GLY A 45 -2.12 -1.89 9.10
N ILE A 46 -1.53 -0.85 8.51
CA ILE A 46 -2.25 0.34 8.06
C ILE A 46 -2.10 0.43 6.56
N ILE A 47 -3.22 0.37 5.84
CA ILE A 47 -3.26 0.43 4.39
C ILE A 47 -3.67 1.81 3.89
N MET A 48 -2.98 2.29 2.86
CA MET A 48 -3.31 3.51 2.14
C MET A 48 -3.57 3.23 0.67
N SER A 49 -4.67 3.75 0.18
CA SER A 49 -5.11 3.59 -1.20
C SER A 49 -4.50 4.65 -2.13
N THR A 50 -4.73 4.47 -3.42
CA THR A 50 -4.38 5.42 -4.49
C THR A 50 -5.24 6.69 -4.51
N ARG A 51 -6.22 6.83 -3.62
CA ARG A 51 -6.99 8.07 -3.40
C ARG A 51 -6.09 9.23 -2.97
N GLU A 52 -5.01 8.93 -2.26
CA GLU A 52 -4.05 9.93 -1.80
C GLU A 52 -2.99 10.22 -2.85
N SER A 53 -2.53 11.47 -2.88
CA SER A 53 -1.46 11.90 -3.77
C SER A 53 -0.14 11.16 -3.47
N LYS A 54 0.74 11.07 -4.48
CA LYS A 54 2.09 10.50 -4.33
C LYS A 54 2.84 11.11 -3.15
N ALA A 55 2.76 12.44 -2.97
CA ALA A 55 3.43 13.16 -1.88
C ALA A 55 2.88 12.72 -0.52
N MET A 56 1.55 12.71 -0.33
CA MET A 56 0.91 12.27 0.91
C MET A 56 1.22 10.81 1.23
N ARG A 57 1.23 9.93 0.23
CA ARG A 57 1.57 8.51 0.40
C ARG A 57 3.01 8.34 0.87
N GLY A 58 3.96 9.14 0.34
CA GLY A 58 5.35 9.15 0.79
C GLY A 58 5.50 9.58 2.25
N GLU A 59 4.79 10.62 2.67
CA GLU A 59 4.78 11.04 4.08
C GLU A 59 4.14 9.97 4.98
N ALA A 60 3.04 9.37 4.53
CA ALA A 60 2.33 8.36 5.29
C ALA A 60 3.15 7.08 5.54
N VAL A 61 3.95 6.64 4.56
CA VAL A 61 4.88 5.51 4.71
C VAL A 61 5.92 5.81 5.79
N LYS A 62 6.45 7.04 5.86
CA LYS A 62 7.43 7.44 6.88
C LYS A 62 6.86 7.42 8.31
N ILE A 63 5.56 7.66 8.47
CA ILE A 63 4.90 7.72 9.78
C ILE A 63 4.15 6.44 10.16
N GLY A 64 4.24 5.39 9.34
CA GLY A 64 3.81 4.07 9.76
C GLY A 64 2.76 3.35 8.92
N VAL A 65 2.41 3.86 7.74
CA VAL A 65 1.67 3.07 6.76
C VAL A 65 2.56 1.89 6.34
N SER A 66 2.00 0.69 6.36
CA SER A 66 2.72 -0.57 6.09
C SER A 66 2.19 -1.32 4.88
N GLN A 67 1.07 -0.90 4.34
CA GLN A 67 0.47 -1.50 3.14
C GLN A 67 0.05 -0.38 2.19
N ILE A 68 0.28 -0.57 0.90
CA ILE A 68 0.01 0.45 -0.10
C ILE A 68 -0.58 -0.18 -1.35
N SER A 69 -1.60 0.44 -1.91
CA SER A 69 -2.17 0.02 -3.20
C SER A 69 -1.35 0.59 -4.35
N GLY A 70 -1.28 -0.12 -5.46
CA GLY A 70 -0.63 0.35 -6.68
C GLY A 70 -1.39 -0.10 -7.92
N GLY A 71 -1.37 0.69 -8.99
CA GLY A 71 -2.03 0.37 -10.25
C GLY A 71 -3.54 0.23 -10.15
N SER A 72 -4.20 0.98 -9.23
CA SER A 72 -5.64 0.85 -9.01
C SER A 72 -6.44 1.47 -10.15
N ARG A 73 -7.50 0.77 -10.55
CA ARG A 73 -8.53 1.22 -11.47
C ARG A 73 -9.87 1.19 -10.76
N THR A 74 -10.69 2.23 -10.92
CA THR A 74 -11.96 2.39 -10.20
C THR A 74 -13.17 2.36 -11.13
N SER A 75 -12.96 2.39 -12.44
CA SER A 75 -13.97 2.19 -13.46
C SER A 75 -14.41 0.73 -13.56
N VAL A 76 -15.62 0.48 -13.99
CA VAL A 76 -16.13 -0.86 -14.29
C VAL A 76 -15.35 -1.45 -15.47
N GLY A 77 -14.78 -2.65 -15.28
CA GLY A 77 -13.94 -3.29 -16.31
C GLY A 77 -12.53 -2.72 -16.47
N GLY A 78 -12.13 -1.69 -15.69
CA GLY A 78 -10.92 -0.90 -15.87
C GLY A 78 -9.58 -1.66 -15.79
N TYR A 79 -9.59 -2.94 -15.42
CA TYR A 79 -8.41 -3.80 -15.50
C TYR A 79 -8.33 -4.63 -16.79
N VAL A 80 -9.39 -4.67 -17.58
CA VAL A 80 -9.53 -5.52 -18.78
C VAL A 80 -9.70 -4.66 -20.04
N GLU A 81 -10.39 -3.55 -19.93
CA GLU A 81 -10.70 -2.65 -21.03
C GLU A 81 -9.80 -1.43 -20.97
N GLU A 82 -9.36 -0.93 -22.15
CA GLU A 82 -8.77 0.41 -22.24
C GLU A 82 -9.84 1.42 -21.86
N GLU A 83 -9.53 2.37 -20.98
CA GLU A 83 -10.46 3.40 -20.51
C GLU A 83 -11.07 4.14 -21.72
N ALA A 84 -12.36 4.07 -21.89
CA ALA A 84 -13.06 4.96 -22.77
C ALA A 84 -13.01 6.37 -22.20
N GLU A 85 -12.71 7.37 -23.03
CA GLU A 85 -12.52 8.78 -22.62
C GLU A 85 -13.72 9.42 -21.89
N ASP A 86 -14.87 8.74 -21.78
CA ASP A 86 -16.14 9.23 -21.23
C ASP A 86 -16.81 8.24 -20.26
N ASP A 87 -16.05 7.42 -19.54
CA ASP A 87 -16.66 6.48 -18.62
C ASP A 87 -16.87 7.07 -17.22
N ASN A 88 -18.05 7.68 -17.01
CA ASN A 88 -18.57 8.12 -15.71
C ASN A 88 -18.82 6.96 -14.72
N SER A 89 -18.12 5.84 -14.87
CA SER A 89 -18.28 4.65 -14.02
C SER A 89 -17.29 4.60 -12.86
N ALA A 90 -16.38 5.57 -12.76
CA ALA A 90 -15.39 5.61 -11.71
C ALA A 90 -16.03 5.83 -10.33
N GLN A 91 -15.77 4.93 -9.40
CA GLN A 91 -16.31 4.99 -8.05
C GLN A 91 -15.78 6.20 -7.24
N PHE A 92 -14.57 6.65 -7.57
CA PHE A 92 -13.90 7.85 -7.04
C PHE A 92 -12.65 8.16 -7.86
N ASP A 93 -12.18 9.40 -7.80
CA ASP A 93 -10.94 9.82 -8.46
C ASP A 93 -9.71 9.18 -7.84
N VAL A 94 -8.84 8.67 -8.70
CA VAL A 94 -7.54 8.11 -8.32
C VAL A 94 -6.49 9.22 -8.45
N ASN A 95 -5.93 9.67 -7.33
CA ASN A 95 -4.89 10.71 -7.32
C ASN A 95 -3.49 10.18 -7.66
N ASP A 96 -3.23 8.90 -7.39
CA ASP A 96 -1.98 8.25 -7.75
C ASP A 96 -2.25 7.21 -8.84
N THR A 97 -2.05 7.62 -10.07
CA THR A 97 -2.32 6.82 -11.29
C THR A 97 -1.12 5.97 -11.72
N ARG A 98 -0.05 5.96 -10.93
CA ARG A 98 1.15 5.17 -11.25
C ARG A 98 0.82 3.69 -11.41
N THR A 99 1.48 3.07 -12.37
CA THR A 99 1.48 1.62 -12.55
C THR A 99 2.06 0.92 -11.32
N LEU A 100 1.81 -0.38 -11.20
CA LEU A 100 2.38 -1.18 -10.12
C LEU A 100 3.92 -1.12 -10.12
N ASN A 101 4.55 -1.19 -11.30
CA ASN A 101 6.01 -1.12 -11.44
C ASN A 101 6.56 0.23 -10.93
N GLU A 102 5.94 1.35 -11.29
CA GLU A 102 6.35 2.67 -10.80
C GLU A 102 6.19 2.82 -9.28
N VAL A 103 5.17 2.19 -8.69
CA VAL A 103 5.00 2.18 -7.23
C VAL A 103 6.07 1.31 -6.55
N VAL A 104 6.39 0.15 -7.13
CA VAL A 104 7.48 -0.71 -6.64
C VAL A 104 8.81 0.02 -6.71
N ASP A 105 9.14 0.60 -7.85
CA ASP A 105 10.38 1.37 -8.06
C ASP A 105 10.52 2.50 -7.03
N TRP A 106 9.46 3.28 -6.85
CA TRP A 106 9.40 4.35 -5.86
C TRP A 106 9.60 3.85 -4.41
N LEU A 107 9.05 2.69 -4.04
CA LEU A 107 9.25 2.12 -2.70
C LEU A 107 10.70 1.66 -2.50
N LEU A 108 11.33 1.13 -3.52
CA LEU A 108 12.76 0.79 -3.52
C LEU A 108 13.63 2.04 -3.31
N ASP A 109 13.32 3.16 -3.98
CA ASP A 109 14.00 4.45 -3.78
C ASP A 109 13.85 4.98 -2.34
N LEU A 110 12.73 4.70 -1.69
CA LEU A 110 12.53 5.04 -0.28
C LEU A 110 13.22 4.06 0.69
N GLY A 111 13.94 3.05 0.18
CA GLY A 111 14.64 2.05 0.99
C GLY A 111 13.73 0.97 1.58
N HIS A 112 12.51 0.81 1.06
CA HIS A 112 11.57 -0.23 1.46
C HIS A 112 11.68 -1.47 0.59
N VAL A 113 11.31 -2.62 1.15
CA VAL A 113 11.18 -3.90 0.43
C VAL A 113 9.69 -4.16 0.21
N PRO A 114 9.15 -3.93 -0.99
CA PRO A 114 7.79 -4.32 -1.31
C PRO A 114 7.61 -5.84 -1.19
N SER A 115 6.53 -6.29 -0.54
CA SER A 115 6.22 -7.71 -0.37
C SER A 115 4.87 -8.03 -0.99
N PHE A 116 4.84 -9.06 -1.82
CA PHE A 116 3.63 -9.63 -2.42
C PHE A 116 3.16 -10.90 -1.71
N CYS A 117 3.71 -11.17 -0.51
CA CYS A 117 3.42 -12.37 0.26
C CYS A 117 1.98 -12.40 0.79
N THR A 118 1.27 -13.50 0.55
CA THR A 118 -0.07 -13.79 1.08
C THR A 118 -0.11 -15.03 1.98
N ALA A 119 1.05 -15.53 2.41
CA ALA A 119 1.19 -16.79 3.14
C ALA A 119 0.40 -16.82 4.45
N CYS A 120 0.29 -15.69 5.18
CA CYS A 120 -0.43 -15.62 6.44
C CYS A 120 -1.90 -16.02 6.30
N TYR A 121 -2.57 -15.57 5.25
CA TYR A 121 -3.98 -15.90 5.00
C TYR A 121 -4.17 -17.38 4.64
N ARG A 122 -3.30 -17.92 3.80
CA ARG A 122 -3.34 -19.35 3.37
C ARG A 122 -3.08 -20.31 4.53
N GLU A 123 -2.16 -19.96 5.40
CA GLU A 123 -1.78 -20.78 6.56
C GLU A 123 -2.65 -20.54 7.80
N GLY A 124 -3.73 -19.74 7.68
CA GLY A 124 -4.59 -19.37 8.80
C GLY A 124 -3.87 -18.60 9.90
N ARG A 125 -2.78 -17.92 9.60
CA ARG A 125 -2.02 -17.07 10.54
C ARG A 125 -2.64 -15.67 10.59
N THR A 126 -3.88 -15.59 11.05
CA THR A 126 -4.68 -14.38 11.23
C THR A 126 -5.12 -14.26 12.68
N GLY A 127 -5.67 -13.11 13.08
CA GLY A 127 -6.18 -12.89 14.43
C GLY A 127 -5.12 -13.16 15.51
N ASP A 128 -5.48 -13.89 16.55
CA ASP A 128 -4.62 -14.15 17.72
C ASP A 128 -3.35 -14.92 17.35
N ARG A 129 -3.43 -15.85 16.41
CA ARG A 129 -2.28 -16.62 15.95
C ARG A 129 -1.25 -15.71 15.28
N PHE A 130 -1.69 -14.81 14.41
CA PHE A 130 -0.82 -13.82 13.78
C PHE A 130 -0.24 -12.86 14.81
N MET A 131 -1.06 -12.33 15.71
CA MET A 131 -0.63 -11.38 16.73
C MET A 131 0.37 -11.99 17.73
N SER A 132 0.26 -13.27 18.01
CA SER A 132 1.23 -13.98 18.83
C SER A 132 2.63 -14.01 18.19
N LEU A 133 2.72 -14.29 16.90
CA LEU A 133 3.97 -14.23 16.13
C LEU A 133 4.57 -12.82 16.07
N VAL A 134 3.71 -11.80 15.90
CA VAL A 134 4.13 -10.39 15.87
C VAL A 134 4.68 -9.95 17.22
N LYS A 135 3.94 -10.21 18.32
CA LYS A 135 4.32 -9.81 19.67
C LYS A 135 5.60 -10.50 20.15
N SER A 136 5.84 -11.75 19.73
CA SER A 136 7.08 -12.49 20.07
C SER A 136 8.28 -12.10 19.21
N GLY A 137 8.08 -11.28 18.15
CA GLY A 137 9.12 -10.94 17.18
C GLY A 137 9.44 -12.04 16.16
N GLN A 138 8.90 -13.26 16.32
CA GLN A 138 9.15 -14.37 15.39
C GLN A 138 8.69 -14.09 13.97
N ILE A 139 7.74 -13.17 13.81
CA ILE A 139 7.23 -12.76 12.50
C ILE A 139 8.34 -12.25 11.56
N ALA A 140 9.35 -11.58 12.09
CA ALA A 140 10.47 -11.06 11.30
C ALA A 140 11.21 -12.18 10.56
N ASN A 141 11.46 -13.31 11.23
CA ASN A 141 12.16 -14.47 10.67
C ASN A 141 11.34 -15.18 9.58
N ILE A 142 10.06 -14.90 9.49
CA ILE A 142 9.16 -15.47 8.48
C ILE A 142 8.90 -14.44 7.37
N CYS A 143 8.59 -13.20 7.73
CA CYS A 143 8.17 -12.17 6.78
C CYS A 143 9.33 -11.61 5.95
N GLN A 144 10.51 -11.45 6.54
CA GLN A 144 11.64 -10.88 5.79
C GLN A 144 12.10 -11.79 4.66
N PRO A 145 12.38 -13.08 4.84
CA PRO A 145 12.69 -13.99 3.74
C PRO A 145 11.58 -14.05 2.69
N ASN A 146 10.32 -14.14 3.12
CA ASN A 146 9.19 -14.15 2.19
C ASN A 146 9.06 -12.85 1.40
N ALA A 147 9.34 -11.71 2.00
CA ALA A 147 9.32 -10.43 1.30
C ALA A 147 10.39 -10.39 0.20
N LEU A 148 11.61 -10.81 0.51
CA LEU A 148 12.71 -10.84 -0.45
C LEU A 148 12.43 -11.84 -1.58
N MET A 149 11.87 -13.01 -1.27
CA MET A 149 11.51 -14.03 -2.27
C MET A 149 10.43 -13.53 -3.21
N THR A 150 9.34 -13.00 -2.68
CA THR A 150 8.23 -12.51 -3.51
C THR A 150 8.60 -11.25 -4.29
N LEU A 151 9.47 -10.39 -3.74
CA LEU A 151 10.03 -9.28 -4.50
C LEU A 151 10.88 -9.80 -5.67
N LYS A 152 11.77 -10.77 -5.43
CA LYS A 152 12.60 -11.35 -6.49
C LYS A 152 11.74 -11.95 -7.60
N GLU A 153 10.70 -12.70 -7.26
CA GLU A 153 9.76 -13.27 -8.21
C GLU A 153 9.10 -12.17 -9.06
N TYR A 154 8.61 -11.10 -8.42
CA TYR A 154 8.06 -9.94 -9.13
C TYR A 154 9.08 -9.28 -10.08
N LEU A 155 10.32 -9.12 -9.62
CA LEU A 155 11.38 -8.47 -10.42
C LEU A 155 11.75 -9.29 -11.67
N GLU A 156 11.71 -10.62 -11.58
CA GLU A 156 12.01 -11.50 -12.71
C GLU A 156 10.86 -11.56 -13.73
N ASP A 157 9.61 -11.55 -13.26
CA ASP A 157 8.46 -11.83 -14.09
C ASP A 157 7.77 -10.57 -14.67
N TYR A 158 7.86 -9.43 -13.95
CA TYR A 158 6.99 -8.27 -14.24
C TYR A 158 7.70 -6.92 -14.28
N ALA A 159 8.88 -6.78 -13.68
CA ALA A 159 9.54 -5.49 -13.57
C ALA A 159 10.25 -5.06 -14.87
N THR A 160 10.39 -3.75 -15.05
CA THR A 160 11.33 -3.21 -16.05
C THR A 160 12.76 -3.51 -15.64
N GLU A 161 13.69 -3.53 -16.59
CA GLU A 161 15.12 -3.81 -16.31
C GLU A 161 15.70 -2.84 -15.28
N GLU A 162 15.34 -1.56 -15.34
CA GLU A 162 15.77 -0.55 -14.37
C GLU A 162 15.30 -0.88 -12.93
N THR A 163 14.01 -1.18 -12.76
CA THR A 163 13.45 -1.58 -11.47
C THR A 163 14.04 -2.90 -10.98
N LYS A 164 14.31 -3.83 -11.90
CA LYS A 164 14.93 -5.12 -11.61
C LYS A 164 16.33 -4.96 -11.05
N GLU A 165 17.19 -4.21 -11.71
CA GLU A 165 18.56 -3.95 -11.24
C GLU A 165 18.56 -3.32 -9.84
N LYS A 166 17.73 -2.30 -9.64
CA LYS A 166 17.55 -1.62 -8.35
C LYS A 166 17.07 -2.59 -7.26
N GLY A 167 16.06 -3.38 -7.56
CA GLY A 167 15.47 -4.34 -6.62
C GLY A 167 16.44 -5.47 -6.25
N LEU A 168 17.19 -6.00 -7.20
CA LEU A 168 18.21 -7.05 -6.93
C LEU A 168 19.30 -6.52 -6.00
N LYS A 169 19.73 -5.26 -6.16
CA LYS A 169 20.68 -4.63 -5.24
C LYS A 169 20.10 -4.52 -3.84
N VAL A 170 18.85 -4.08 -3.70
CA VAL A 170 18.17 -4.01 -2.38
C VAL A 170 18.06 -5.39 -1.74
N ILE A 171 17.78 -6.45 -2.51
CA ILE A 171 17.75 -7.82 -2.00
C ILE A 171 19.13 -8.24 -1.49
N GLN A 172 20.19 -7.96 -2.25
CA GLN A 172 21.55 -8.31 -1.88
C GLN A 172 22.01 -7.60 -0.59
N ASP A 173 21.63 -6.34 -0.39
CA ASP A 173 21.96 -5.55 0.78
C ASP A 173 21.20 -6.02 2.05
N ARG A 174 20.20 -6.89 1.91
CA ARG A 174 19.35 -7.39 3.01
C ARG A 174 19.55 -8.87 3.35
N LEU A 175 20.38 -9.58 2.58
CA LEU A 175 20.80 -10.96 2.86
C LEU A 175 21.99 -10.98 3.80
#